data_04706d0124b6cffabfec7bfb7b766528
#
_entry.id   04706d0124b6cffabfec7bfb7b766528
#
_cell.length_a   1.000
_cell.length_b   1.000
_cell.length_c   1.000
_cell.angle_alpha   90.00
_cell.angle_beta   90.00
_cell.angle_gamma   90.00
#
_symmetry.space_group_name_H-M   'P 1'
#
loop_
_entity.id
_entity.type
_entity.pdbx_description
1 polymer ?
#
loop_
_entity_poly.entity_id
_entity_poly.type
_entity_poly.pdbx_seq_one_letter_code
_entity_poly.pdbx_strand_id
1 'polypeptide(L)'
;NSTLPAVTLLGYTPENQLASFEGVTATSIPAANLFTSTVIAPTLNAWFRASGPTTLVAVPSVAWKLRRADGGYAVVRVAELTLAGFSLASLRLEYRVQSVGGVLGAVQSVTVPAGTPEAPTKVSLATGTLVTTEGCIWDLAVTNAITLSVNPDAGCPTGTFPLEATEPFT
;
A
#
# COMPACT_ATOMS: atom_id res chain seq x y z
N ASN A 1 -16.96 19.14 16.81
CA ASN A 1 -15.68 19.01 17.54
C ASN A 1 -15.50 17.56 17.94
N SER A 2 -14.98 16.76 17.02
CA SER A 2 -14.53 15.41 17.31
C SER A 2 -13.09 15.54 17.83
N THR A 3 -12.93 15.51 19.14
CA THR A 3 -11.63 15.22 19.74
C THR A 3 -11.32 13.75 19.47
N LEU A 4 -10.54 13.51 18.44
CA LEU A 4 -9.90 12.21 18.26
C LEU A 4 -9.11 11.93 19.55
N PRO A 5 -9.21 10.73 20.14
CA PRO A 5 -8.29 10.35 21.20
C PRO A 5 -6.89 10.43 20.58
N ALA A 6 -6.09 11.36 21.12
CA ALA A 6 -4.70 11.41 20.76
C ALA A 6 -4.13 10.01 21.04
N VAL A 7 -3.61 9.34 20.02
CA VAL A 7 -2.68 8.25 20.25
C VAL A 7 -1.47 8.91 20.87
N THR A 8 -1.48 9.01 22.19
CA THR A 8 -0.32 9.41 22.92
C THR A 8 0.64 8.26 22.80
N LEU A 9 1.61 8.37 21.92
CA LEU A 9 2.83 7.60 22.03
C LEU A 9 3.45 8.00 23.36
N LEU A 10 3.08 7.31 24.42
CA LEU A 10 3.78 7.40 25.67
C LEU A 10 5.25 7.10 25.34
N GLY A 11 6.15 7.96 25.78
CA GLY A 11 7.56 7.77 25.56
C GLY A 11 8.02 6.47 26.21
N TYR A 12 7.96 5.38 25.44
CA TYR A 12 8.43 4.09 25.88
C TYR A 12 9.96 4.09 25.85
N THR A 13 10.56 3.76 26.98
CA THR A 13 11.95 3.29 26.96
C THR A 13 11.98 1.82 26.50
N PRO A 14 13.11 1.32 25.94
CA PRO A 14 13.20 -0.08 25.55
C PRO A 14 12.80 -1.07 26.64
N GLU A 15 13.09 -0.73 27.90
CA GLU A 15 12.82 -1.59 29.06
C GLU A 15 11.31 -1.69 29.36
N ASN A 16 10.56 -0.60 29.22
CA ASN A 16 9.13 -0.62 29.53
C ASN A 16 8.26 -1.06 28.34
N GLN A 17 8.81 -1.03 27.13
CA GLN A 17 8.13 -1.56 25.95
C GLN A 17 7.89 -3.07 26.05
N LEU A 18 8.91 -3.81 26.45
CA LEU A 18 8.81 -5.27 26.61
C LEU A 18 7.78 -5.62 27.67
N ALA A 19 7.85 -5.02 28.85
CA ALA A 19 6.90 -5.24 29.94
C ALA A 19 5.47 -4.88 29.53
N SER A 20 5.28 -3.79 28.77
CA SER A 20 3.96 -3.41 28.23
C SER A 20 3.45 -4.41 27.21
N PHE A 21 4.32 -4.93 26.35
CA PHE A 21 3.96 -5.96 25.37
C PHE A 21 3.60 -7.29 26.02
N GLU A 22 4.40 -7.73 27.00
CA GLU A 22 4.15 -8.96 27.74
C GLU A 22 2.88 -8.89 28.60
N GLY A 23 2.49 -7.68 29.01
CA GLY A 23 1.24 -7.42 29.74
C GLY A 23 -0.01 -7.38 28.87
N VAL A 24 0.09 -7.42 27.53
CA VAL A 24 -1.06 -7.42 26.63
C VAL A 24 -1.76 -8.79 26.66
N THR A 25 -3.00 -8.78 27.12
CA THR A 25 -3.87 -9.96 27.09
C THR A 25 -5.03 -9.76 26.12
N ALA A 26 -5.76 -10.80 25.78
CA ALA A 26 -6.93 -10.70 24.92
C ALA A 26 -7.99 -9.71 25.47
N THR A 27 -8.02 -9.51 26.79
CA THR A 27 -8.94 -8.58 27.47
C THR A 27 -8.40 -7.16 27.56
N SER A 28 -7.09 -6.95 27.37
CA SER A 28 -6.47 -5.62 27.35
C SER A 28 -6.45 -4.98 25.96
N ILE A 29 -6.78 -5.76 24.91
CA ILE A 29 -6.92 -5.22 23.55
C ILE A 29 -8.28 -4.50 23.48
N PRO A 30 -8.31 -3.18 23.18
CA PRO A 30 -9.55 -2.46 23.01
C PRO A 30 -10.44 -3.12 21.95
N ALA A 31 -11.75 -3.06 22.14
CA ALA A 31 -12.68 -3.59 21.14
C ALA A 31 -12.47 -2.91 19.78
N ALA A 32 -12.61 -3.65 18.69
CA ALA A 32 -12.31 -3.19 17.33
C ALA A 32 -13.07 -1.91 16.94
N ASN A 33 -14.25 -1.66 17.50
CA ASN A 33 -15.05 -0.46 17.28
C ASN A 33 -14.47 0.81 17.93
N LEU A 34 -13.48 0.69 18.81
CA LEU A 34 -12.75 1.83 19.38
C LEU A 34 -11.60 2.29 18.48
N PHE A 35 -11.20 1.47 17.52
CA PHE A 35 -10.28 1.88 16.46
C PHE A 35 -11.10 2.55 15.35
N THR A 36 -11.38 3.84 15.49
CA THR A 36 -11.89 4.62 14.36
C THR A 36 -10.78 4.71 13.34
N SER A 37 -10.88 3.90 12.30
CA SER A 37 -9.99 4.03 11.16
C SER A 37 -10.35 5.28 10.39
N THR A 38 -9.72 6.39 10.74
CA THR A 38 -9.41 7.36 9.70
C THR A 38 -8.26 6.73 8.91
N VAL A 39 -8.56 5.75 8.09
CA VAL A 39 -7.59 5.17 7.18
C VAL A 39 -7.38 6.24 6.12
N ILE A 40 -6.43 7.11 6.38
CA ILE A 40 -5.75 7.81 5.29
C ILE A 40 -5.18 6.65 4.47
N ALA A 41 -5.69 6.47 3.25
CA ALA A 41 -5.19 5.43 2.35
C ALA A 41 -3.67 5.53 2.35
N PRO A 42 -2.92 4.53 2.82
CA PRO A 42 -1.49 4.66 2.88
C PRO A 42 -0.98 4.83 1.46
N THR A 43 -0.41 6.01 1.21
CA THR A 43 0.22 6.34 -0.06
C THR A 43 1.57 5.67 -0.10
N LEU A 44 1.83 4.92 -1.15
CA LEU A 44 3.13 4.34 -1.42
C LEU A 44 4.06 5.46 -1.90
N ASN A 45 5.17 5.66 -1.23
CA ASN A 45 6.11 6.76 -1.47
C ASN A 45 7.44 6.26 -2.00
N ALA A 46 8.30 7.19 -2.46
CA ALA A 46 9.67 6.92 -2.91
C ALA A 46 9.80 6.04 -4.18
N TRP A 47 8.72 5.68 -4.86
CA TRP A 47 8.74 4.87 -6.08
C TRP A 47 9.16 5.66 -7.34
N PHE A 48 9.32 6.97 -7.22
CA PHE A 48 9.85 7.82 -8.28
C PHE A 48 10.83 8.85 -7.73
N ARG A 49 11.65 9.39 -8.61
CA ARG A 49 12.54 10.51 -8.31
C ARG A 49 12.64 11.44 -9.51
N ALA A 50 12.98 12.69 -9.27
CA ALA A 50 13.34 13.61 -10.34
C ALA A 50 14.67 13.18 -10.96
N SER A 51 14.73 13.16 -12.28
CA SER A 51 15.96 12.96 -13.07
C SER A 51 16.32 14.19 -13.91
N GLY A 52 15.52 15.26 -13.82
CA GLY A 52 15.70 16.54 -14.48
C GLY A 52 14.61 17.52 -14.02
N PRO A 53 14.60 18.76 -14.54
CA PRO A 53 13.65 19.80 -14.13
C PRO A 53 12.18 19.42 -14.35
N THR A 54 11.89 18.59 -15.35
CA THR A 54 10.54 18.20 -15.76
C THR A 54 10.39 16.69 -15.95
N THR A 55 11.39 15.90 -15.55
CA THR A 55 11.44 14.47 -15.81
C THR A 55 11.43 13.70 -14.51
N LEU A 56 10.47 12.78 -14.38
CA LEU A 56 10.42 11.79 -13.30
C LEU A 56 10.76 10.41 -13.86
N VAL A 57 11.44 9.62 -13.07
CA VAL A 57 11.76 8.22 -13.38
C VAL A 57 11.34 7.33 -12.22
N ALA A 58 10.90 6.12 -12.54
CA ALA A 58 10.62 5.12 -11.52
C ALA A 58 11.90 4.71 -10.78
N VAL A 59 11.74 4.24 -9.54
CA VAL A 59 12.80 3.67 -8.71
C VAL A 59 12.46 2.20 -8.43
N PRO A 60 12.76 1.27 -9.35
CA PRO A 60 12.33 -0.13 -9.24
C PRO A 60 12.94 -0.90 -8.08
N SER A 61 13.97 -0.34 -7.42
CA SER A 61 14.55 -0.89 -6.19
C SER A 61 13.65 -0.67 -4.97
N VAL A 62 12.68 0.25 -5.05
CA VAL A 62 11.68 0.45 -3.99
C VAL A 62 10.50 -0.49 -4.24
N ALA A 63 10.22 -1.32 -3.26
CA ALA A 63 9.13 -2.29 -3.31
C ALA A 63 8.41 -2.36 -1.97
N TRP A 64 7.23 -2.96 -1.95
CA TRP A 64 6.39 -3.10 -0.75
C TRP A 64 5.82 -4.50 -0.64
N LYS A 65 5.72 -4.96 0.60
CA LYS A 65 4.81 -6.05 0.98
C LYS A 65 3.41 -5.47 1.09
N LEU A 66 2.47 -6.08 0.43
CA LEU A 66 1.07 -5.66 0.43
C LEU A 66 0.20 -6.79 0.99
N ARG A 67 -0.63 -6.46 1.98
CA ARG A 67 -1.80 -7.28 2.27
C ARG A 67 -2.92 -6.83 1.35
N ARG A 68 -3.39 -7.74 0.51
CA ARG A 68 -4.39 -7.47 -0.52
C ARG A 68 -5.80 -7.35 0.07
N ALA A 69 -6.71 -6.78 -0.69
CA ALA A 69 -8.10 -6.59 -0.30
C ALA A 69 -8.86 -7.90 -0.02
N ASP A 70 -8.44 -9.00 -0.63
CA ASP A 70 -8.96 -10.36 -0.37
C ASP A 70 -8.31 -11.05 0.84
N GLY A 71 -7.41 -10.37 1.55
CA GLY A 71 -6.67 -10.90 2.69
C GLY A 71 -5.39 -11.67 2.35
N GLY A 72 -5.12 -11.93 1.09
CA GLY A 72 -3.87 -12.53 0.62
C GLY A 72 -2.69 -11.55 0.69
N TYR A 73 -1.53 -11.98 0.22
CA TYR A 73 -0.30 -11.17 0.24
C TYR A 73 0.33 -11.08 -1.14
N ALA A 74 1.02 -9.98 -1.38
CA ALA A 74 1.82 -9.77 -2.57
C ALA A 74 3.05 -8.91 -2.24
N VAL A 75 4.05 -8.94 -3.11
CA VAL A 75 5.07 -7.90 -3.20
C VAL A 75 4.85 -7.12 -4.48
N VAL A 76 5.05 -5.81 -4.45
CA VAL A 76 4.79 -4.93 -5.59
C VAL A 76 5.86 -3.85 -5.68
N ARG A 77 6.20 -3.45 -6.92
CA ARG A 77 7.05 -2.30 -7.22
C ARG A 77 6.54 -1.56 -8.46
N VAL A 78 6.94 -0.30 -8.61
CA VAL A 78 6.76 0.44 -9.85
C VAL A 78 7.99 0.21 -10.72
N ALA A 79 7.81 -0.44 -11.86
CA ALA A 79 8.88 -0.72 -12.81
C ALA A 79 9.11 0.46 -13.76
N GLU A 80 8.03 1.10 -14.22
CA GLU A 80 8.08 2.23 -15.15
C GLU A 80 6.96 3.22 -14.85
N LEU A 81 7.17 4.47 -15.24
CA LEU A 81 6.14 5.51 -15.26
C LEU A 81 6.19 6.27 -16.60
N THR A 82 5.03 6.70 -17.05
CA THR A 82 4.88 7.55 -18.23
C THR A 82 4.17 8.84 -17.83
N LEU A 83 4.68 9.97 -18.27
CA LEU A 83 4.08 11.28 -18.03
C LEU A 83 3.37 11.80 -19.28
N ALA A 84 2.31 12.56 -19.09
CA ALA A 84 1.70 13.45 -20.07
C ALA A 84 1.81 14.87 -19.53
N GLY A 85 2.81 15.61 -20.02
CA GLY A 85 3.19 16.90 -19.44
C GLY A 85 3.71 16.72 -18.01
N PHE A 86 3.06 17.37 -17.04
CA PHE A 86 3.39 17.28 -15.62
C PHE A 86 2.52 16.26 -14.83
N SER A 87 1.63 15.55 -15.52
CA SER A 87 0.74 14.58 -14.91
C SER A 87 1.19 13.16 -15.23
N LEU A 88 0.89 12.24 -14.33
CA LEU A 88 1.08 10.82 -14.60
C LEU A 88 0.09 10.36 -15.67
N ALA A 89 0.57 9.70 -16.71
CA ALA A 89 -0.26 9.04 -17.71
C ALA A 89 -0.52 7.57 -17.38
N SER A 90 0.53 6.86 -16.96
CA SER A 90 0.41 5.45 -16.58
C SER A 90 1.58 4.99 -15.71
N LEU A 91 1.36 3.88 -15.00
CA LEU A 91 2.40 3.10 -14.33
C LEU A 91 2.43 1.69 -14.88
N ARG A 92 3.65 1.10 -15.00
CA ARG A 92 3.81 -0.34 -15.09
C ARG A 92 4.20 -0.87 -13.73
N LEU A 93 3.30 -1.63 -13.13
CA LEU A 93 3.53 -2.33 -11.87
C LEU A 93 4.08 -3.73 -12.17
N GLU A 94 5.07 -4.14 -11.40
CA GLU A 94 5.50 -5.54 -11.30
C GLU A 94 5.15 -6.06 -9.92
N TYR A 95 4.63 -7.29 -9.85
CA TYR A 95 4.18 -7.87 -8.60
C TYR A 95 4.31 -9.38 -8.59
N ARG A 96 4.34 -9.95 -7.40
CA ARG A 96 4.31 -11.39 -7.16
C ARG A 96 3.28 -11.67 -6.09
N VAL A 97 2.34 -12.55 -6.37
CA VAL A 97 1.32 -12.97 -5.42
C VAL A 97 1.86 -14.15 -4.60
N GLN A 98 1.65 -14.08 -3.30
CA GLN A 98 2.01 -15.17 -2.41
C GLN A 98 0.92 -16.25 -2.44
N SER A 99 1.33 -17.50 -2.61
CA SER A 99 0.44 -18.65 -2.47
C SER A 99 0.04 -18.91 -1.01
N VAL A 100 -0.99 -19.72 -0.80
CA VAL A 100 -1.42 -20.14 0.55
C VAL A 100 -0.29 -20.80 1.35
N GLY A 101 0.67 -21.43 0.69
CA GLY A 101 1.86 -22.01 1.33
C GLY A 101 2.99 -21.02 1.62
N GLY A 102 2.77 -19.72 1.45
CA GLY A 102 3.76 -18.68 1.75
C GLY A 102 4.79 -18.43 0.64
N VAL A 103 4.75 -19.17 -0.46
CA VAL A 103 5.69 -19.04 -1.58
C VAL A 103 5.25 -17.94 -2.53
N LEU A 104 6.17 -17.05 -2.89
CA LEU A 104 5.94 -16.02 -3.91
C LEU A 104 5.90 -16.67 -5.31
N GLY A 105 4.84 -16.38 -6.08
CA GLY A 105 4.68 -16.80 -7.47
C GLY A 105 5.68 -16.11 -8.41
N ALA A 106 5.56 -16.36 -9.70
CA ALA A 106 6.34 -15.67 -10.72
C ALA A 106 6.04 -14.18 -10.75
N VAL A 107 6.99 -13.38 -11.25
CA VAL A 107 6.78 -11.95 -11.50
C VAL A 107 5.71 -11.79 -12.59
N GLN A 108 4.71 -10.99 -12.29
CA GLN A 108 3.67 -10.56 -13.20
C GLN A 108 3.77 -9.05 -13.39
N SER A 109 3.15 -8.53 -14.44
CA SER A 109 3.10 -7.09 -14.67
C SER A 109 1.73 -6.65 -15.16
N VAL A 110 1.37 -5.41 -14.81
CA VAL A 110 0.16 -4.75 -15.31
C VAL A 110 0.47 -3.28 -15.57
N THR A 111 -0.02 -2.76 -16.70
CA THR A 111 0.02 -1.32 -16.98
C THR A 111 -1.30 -0.70 -16.54
N VAL A 112 -1.20 0.27 -15.63
CA VAL A 112 -2.33 0.98 -15.04
C VAL A 112 -2.35 2.40 -15.56
N PRO A 113 -3.30 2.80 -16.40
CA PRO A 113 -3.49 4.20 -16.77
C PRO A 113 -3.87 5.00 -15.53
N ALA A 114 -3.39 6.22 -15.40
CA ALA A 114 -3.71 7.06 -14.26
C ALA A 114 -5.12 7.66 -14.41
N GLY A 115 -5.95 7.51 -13.38
CA GLY A 115 -7.24 8.19 -13.26
C GLY A 115 -7.09 9.60 -12.70
N THR A 116 -8.21 10.29 -12.45
CA THR A 116 -8.20 11.55 -11.71
C THR A 116 -8.23 11.29 -10.19
N PRO A 117 -7.93 12.29 -9.35
CA PRO A 117 -8.05 12.13 -7.89
C PRO A 117 -9.48 11.74 -7.46
N GLU A 118 -10.50 12.21 -8.17
CA GLU A 118 -11.92 11.92 -7.89
C GLU A 118 -12.36 10.56 -8.44
N ALA A 119 -11.67 10.07 -9.49
CA ALA A 119 -11.94 8.80 -10.15
C ALA A 119 -10.61 8.05 -10.42
N PRO A 120 -9.95 7.53 -9.38
CA PRO A 120 -8.68 6.83 -9.53
C PRO A 120 -8.86 5.52 -10.30
N THR A 121 -7.88 5.16 -11.09
CA THR A 121 -7.85 3.83 -11.72
C THR A 121 -7.44 2.79 -10.69
N LYS A 122 -8.27 1.78 -10.51
CA LYS A 122 -8.10 0.70 -9.53
C LYS A 122 -7.60 -0.57 -10.20
N VAL A 123 -6.77 -1.32 -9.49
CA VAL A 123 -6.20 -2.59 -9.98
C VAL A 123 -6.28 -3.65 -8.89
N SER A 124 -6.64 -4.86 -9.30
CA SER A 124 -6.53 -6.07 -8.48
C SER A 124 -5.25 -6.82 -8.82
N LEU A 125 -4.40 -7.05 -7.85
CA LEU A 125 -3.20 -7.87 -8.01
C LEU A 125 -3.52 -9.37 -8.00
N ALA A 126 -4.69 -9.76 -7.49
CA ALA A 126 -5.14 -11.14 -7.54
C ALA A 126 -5.35 -11.63 -8.97
N THR A 127 -5.91 -10.75 -9.81
CA THR A 127 -6.25 -11.07 -11.22
C THR A 127 -5.35 -10.37 -12.23
N GLY A 128 -4.60 -9.35 -11.80
CA GLY A 128 -3.79 -8.51 -12.69
C GLY A 128 -4.63 -7.60 -13.61
N THR A 129 -5.87 -7.29 -13.21
CA THR A 129 -6.82 -6.54 -14.05
C THR A 129 -7.26 -5.22 -13.42
N LEU A 130 -7.67 -4.28 -14.27
CA LEU A 130 -8.30 -3.05 -13.81
C LEU A 130 -9.71 -3.35 -13.29
N VAL A 131 -10.12 -2.60 -12.27
CA VAL A 131 -11.39 -2.77 -11.56
C VAL A 131 -12.18 -1.46 -11.58
N THR A 132 -13.45 -1.53 -11.89
CA THR A 132 -14.35 -0.36 -11.94
C THR A 132 -15.31 -0.29 -10.75
N THR A 133 -15.44 -1.35 -9.99
CA THR A 133 -16.35 -1.46 -8.84
C THR A 133 -15.63 -1.19 -7.51
N GLU A 134 -16.40 -0.80 -6.50
CA GLU A 134 -15.93 -0.58 -5.14
C GLU A 134 -15.87 -1.87 -4.33
N GLY A 135 -15.33 -1.78 -3.12
CA GLY A 135 -15.25 -2.88 -2.16
C GLY A 135 -13.88 -3.57 -2.15
N CYS A 136 -13.81 -4.74 -1.51
CA CYS A 136 -12.56 -5.47 -1.28
C CYS A 136 -12.09 -6.32 -2.49
N ILE A 137 -12.26 -5.82 -3.69
CA ILE A 137 -11.89 -6.50 -4.94
C ILE A 137 -10.73 -5.84 -5.69
N TRP A 138 -10.24 -4.72 -5.19
CA TRP A 138 -9.09 -4.02 -5.74
C TRP A 138 -8.07 -3.71 -4.64
N ASP A 139 -6.80 -3.65 -5.01
CA ASP A 139 -5.69 -3.54 -4.06
C ASP A 139 -5.03 -2.17 -4.09
N LEU A 140 -4.81 -1.63 -5.29
CA LEU A 140 -4.09 -0.38 -5.51
C LEU A 140 -4.90 0.57 -6.40
N ALA A 141 -4.72 1.87 -6.18
CA ALA A 141 -5.30 2.94 -6.98
C ALA A 141 -4.22 3.93 -7.44
N VAL A 142 -4.36 4.39 -8.69
CA VAL A 142 -3.41 5.29 -9.36
C VAL A 142 -4.13 6.53 -9.84
N THR A 143 -3.56 7.72 -9.54
CA THR A 143 -4.08 9.00 -10.03
C THR A 143 -3.04 9.77 -10.84
N ASN A 144 -3.52 10.66 -11.71
CA ASN A 144 -2.68 11.54 -12.51
C ASN A 144 -1.92 12.61 -11.67
N ALA A 145 -2.31 12.80 -10.41
CA ALA A 145 -1.56 13.58 -9.42
C ALA A 145 -0.34 12.82 -8.86
N ILE A 146 0.13 11.80 -9.58
CA ILE A 146 1.32 10.98 -9.24
C ILE A 146 1.12 10.30 -7.87
N THR A 147 -0.08 9.82 -7.61
CA THR A 147 -0.39 9.10 -6.37
C THR A 147 -0.62 7.62 -6.65
N LEU A 148 0.01 6.79 -5.85
CA LEU A 148 -0.22 5.34 -5.77
C LEU A 148 -0.62 5.03 -4.33
N SER A 149 -1.81 4.50 -4.13
CA SER A 149 -2.36 4.21 -2.81
C SER A 149 -2.96 2.81 -2.73
N VAL A 150 -3.08 2.28 -1.53
CA VAL A 150 -3.83 1.03 -1.28
C VAL A 150 -5.32 1.33 -1.12
N ASN A 151 -6.13 0.29 -1.20
CA ASN A 151 -7.56 0.37 -0.93
C ASN A 151 -7.80 0.88 0.52
N PRO A 152 -8.47 2.04 0.70
CA PRO A 152 -8.69 2.61 2.02
C PRO A 152 -9.96 2.09 2.72
N ASP A 153 -10.71 1.20 2.08
CA ASP A 153 -11.97 0.70 2.66
C ASP A 153 -11.67 -0.03 3.98
N ALA A 154 -12.23 0.48 5.07
CA ALA A 154 -12.04 -0.06 6.41
C ALA A 154 -12.54 -1.50 6.56
N GLY A 155 -13.44 -1.95 5.67
CA GLY A 155 -13.88 -3.34 5.61
C GLY A 155 -12.89 -4.28 4.94
N CYS A 156 -11.87 -3.74 4.27
CA CYS A 156 -10.88 -4.55 3.55
C CYS A 156 -9.59 -4.72 4.38
N PRO A 157 -9.01 -5.91 4.42
CA PRO A 157 -7.81 -6.19 5.23
C PRO A 157 -6.52 -5.67 4.58
N THR A 158 -6.54 -4.54 3.90
CA THR A 158 -5.38 -3.98 3.20
C THR A 158 -4.33 -3.40 4.14
N GLY A 159 -3.08 -3.45 3.73
CA GLY A 159 -1.96 -2.86 4.46
C GLY A 159 -0.68 -2.96 3.65
N THR A 160 0.28 -2.07 3.93
CA THR A 160 1.58 -2.05 3.23
C THR A 160 2.73 -1.92 4.22
N PHE A 161 3.83 -2.57 3.88
CA PHE A 161 5.12 -2.42 4.54
C PHE A 161 6.22 -2.28 3.47
N PRO A 162 7.22 -1.44 3.67
CA PRO A 162 8.39 -1.42 2.79
C PRO A 162 9.04 -2.80 2.72
N LEU A 163 9.52 -3.17 1.54
CA LEU A 163 10.37 -4.33 1.39
C LEU A 163 11.78 -3.95 1.85
N GLU A 164 12.35 -4.73 2.75
CA GLU A 164 13.71 -4.48 3.24
C GLU A 164 14.73 -4.67 2.09
N ALA A 165 15.83 -3.92 2.13
CA ALA A 165 16.87 -4.00 1.10
C ALA A 165 17.51 -5.40 0.97
N THR A 166 17.42 -6.21 2.03
CA THR A 166 17.90 -7.59 2.07
C THR A 166 16.89 -8.62 1.56
N GLU A 167 15.65 -8.20 1.33
CA GLU A 167 14.57 -9.08 0.86
C GLU A 167 14.49 -8.98 -0.68
N PRO A 168 14.72 -10.07 -1.42
CA PRO A 168 14.68 -10.02 -2.87
C PRO A 168 13.24 -9.83 -3.36
N PHE A 169 13.05 -8.91 -4.33
CA PHE A 169 11.80 -8.82 -5.06
C PHE A 169 11.66 -9.99 -6.06
N THR A 170 12.77 -10.46 -6.63
CA THR A 170 12.84 -11.54 -7.64
C THR A 170 13.50 -12.79 -7.06
#